data_74f009db80e5d1310ce74a73c336a330
#
_entry.id   74f009db80e5d1310ce74a73c336a330
#
_cell.length_a   1.000
_cell.length_b   1.000
_cell.length_c   1.000
_cell.angle_alpha   90.00
_cell.angle_beta   90.00
_cell.angle_gamma   90.00
#
_symmetry.space_group_name_H-M   'P 1'
#
loop_
_entity.id
_entity.type
_entity.pdbx_description
1 polymer ?
#
loop_
_entity_poly.entity_id
_entity_poly.type
_entity_poly.pdbx_seq_one_letter_code
_entity_poly.pdbx_strand_id
1 'polypeptide(L)'
;VGSEMCIRDRNTSIPKTLVKHLVTWVAQHDVEEASRDTLLDIVDTPISPELIPADEQGNIKQKTEDLVGPYELHDFFLCHFFRFGSRPAKIYYLAKIAFAGKYEDETIKKWLKTFFRRFFSQQFKRSCLPDGPKVGSVVLTPRGDWRMPSDASAELWLKECDLLS
;
A
#
# COMPACT_ATOMS: atom_id res chain seq x y z
N VAL A 1 6.87 -0.20 22.27
CA VAL A 1 5.68 -0.42 21.42
C VAL A 1 4.98 0.90 21.09
N GLY A 2 4.89 1.87 22.01
CA GLY A 2 4.18 3.13 21.76
C GLY A 2 4.92 4.12 20.85
N SER A 3 6.25 4.18 20.87
CA SER A 3 7.04 5.16 20.12
C SER A 3 7.15 4.81 18.62
N GLU A 4 7.24 3.53 18.28
CA GLU A 4 7.31 3.08 16.88
C GLU A 4 5.99 3.29 16.15
N MET A 5 4.85 3.01 16.78
CA MET A 5 3.54 3.29 16.22
C MET A 5 3.37 4.78 15.90
N CYS A 6 3.78 5.69 16.80
CA CYS A 6 3.65 7.13 16.57
C CYS A 6 4.49 7.66 15.40
N ILE A 7 5.65 7.08 15.12
CA ILE A 7 6.53 7.51 14.01
C ILE A 7 5.98 7.00 12.67
N ARG A 8 5.52 5.76 12.60
CA ARG A 8 4.98 5.16 11.38
C ARG A 8 3.63 5.76 10.97
N ASP A 9 2.80 6.07 11.94
CA ASP A 9 1.42 6.46 11.69
C ASP A 9 1.26 7.91 11.24
N ARG A 10 2.28 8.74 11.37
CA ARG A 10 2.31 10.10 10.82
C ARG A 10 2.25 10.14 9.29
N ASN A 11 2.63 9.04 8.63
CA ASN A 11 2.66 8.92 7.17
C ASN A 11 1.51 8.08 6.60
N THR A 12 0.44 7.86 7.35
CA THR A 12 -0.69 6.99 6.98
C THR A 12 -1.41 7.38 5.70
N SER A 13 -1.30 8.62 5.27
CA SER A 13 -1.91 9.11 4.03
C SER A 13 -0.96 9.14 2.84
N ILE A 14 0.31 8.72 3.01
CA ILE A 14 1.30 8.70 1.94
C ILE A 14 1.51 7.25 1.49
N PRO A 15 1.19 6.92 0.23
CA PRO A 15 1.41 5.57 -0.30
C PRO A 15 2.90 5.24 -0.39
N LYS A 16 3.23 3.94 -0.32
CA LYS A 16 4.62 3.47 -0.27
C LYS A 16 5.44 3.84 -1.51
N THR A 17 4.83 3.81 -2.68
CA THR A 17 5.49 4.24 -3.91
C THR A 17 5.86 5.71 -3.88
N LEU A 18 4.97 6.55 -3.34
CA LEU A 18 5.26 7.98 -3.17
C LEU A 18 6.37 8.22 -2.14
N VAL A 19 6.39 7.46 -1.02
CA VAL A 19 7.48 7.55 -0.04
C VAL A 19 8.82 7.24 -0.68
N LYS A 20 8.92 6.14 -1.45
CA LYS A 20 10.14 5.80 -2.20
C LYS A 20 10.57 6.94 -3.14
N HIS A 21 9.63 7.47 -3.90
CA HIS A 21 9.91 8.58 -4.82
C HIS A 21 10.42 9.83 -4.10
N LEU A 22 9.79 10.20 -2.97
CA LEU A 22 10.22 11.35 -2.16
C LEU A 22 11.61 11.15 -1.59
N VAL A 23 11.93 9.98 -1.02
CA VAL A 23 13.26 9.68 -0.48
C VAL A 23 14.32 9.73 -1.59
N THR A 24 14.02 9.16 -2.76
CA THR A 24 14.91 9.23 -3.94
C THR A 24 15.16 10.68 -4.37
N TRP A 25 14.10 11.49 -4.42
CA TRP A 25 14.22 12.90 -4.78
C TRP A 25 15.10 13.68 -3.78
N VAL A 26 14.86 13.50 -2.48
CA VAL A 26 15.68 14.11 -1.41
C VAL A 26 17.13 13.67 -1.51
N ALA A 27 17.39 12.38 -1.75
CA ALA A 27 18.74 11.85 -1.93
C ALA A 27 19.49 12.50 -3.10
N GLN A 28 18.77 12.91 -4.14
CA GLN A 28 19.37 13.50 -5.33
C GLN A 28 19.55 15.01 -5.27
N HIS A 29 18.77 15.73 -4.42
CA HIS A 29 18.68 17.18 -4.47
C HIS A 29 19.01 17.90 -3.15
N ASP A 30 18.76 17.26 -1.99
CA ASP A 30 18.72 17.95 -0.71
C ASP A 30 19.75 17.45 0.32
N VAL A 31 20.58 16.44 -0.01
CA VAL A 31 21.55 15.88 0.94
C VAL A 31 22.97 15.88 0.36
N GLU A 32 23.95 15.84 1.28
CA GLU A 32 25.36 15.66 0.94
C GLU A 32 25.62 14.25 0.38
N GLU A 33 26.67 14.12 -0.42
CA GLU A 33 27.03 12.87 -1.13
C GLU A 33 27.14 11.64 -0.20
N ALA A 34 27.69 11.82 0.99
CA ALA A 34 27.82 10.73 1.98
C ALA A 34 26.46 10.17 2.47
N SER A 35 25.44 11.01 2.53
CA SER A 35 24.07 10.60 2.95
C SER A 35 23.23 10.07 1.79
N ARG A 36 23.55 10.49 0.57
CA ARG A 36 22.84 10.09 -0.65
C ARG A 36 22.85 8.59 -0.87
N ASP A 37 24.04 7.99 -0.83
CA ASP A 37 24.19 6.56 -1.07
C ASP A 37 23.45 5.72 -0.01
N THR A 38 23.49 6.13 1.25
CA THR A 38 22.73 5.50 2.33
C THR A 38 21.23 5.58 2.10
N LEU A 39 20.69 6.73 1.67
CA LEU A 39 19.26 6.88 1.37
C LEU A 39 18.83 6.03 0.18
N LEU A 40 19.65 5.93 -0.86
CA LEU A 40 19.36 5.10 -2.03
C LEU A 40 19.39 3.60 -1.66
N ASP A 41 20.33 3.16 -0.83
CA ASP A 41 20.39 1.80 -0.31
C ASP A 41 19.13 1.44 0.50
N ILE A 42 18.66 2.37 1.35
CA ILE A 42 17.39 2.20 2.08
C ILE A 42 16.20 2.05 1.11
N VAL A 43 16.14 2.83 0.05
CA VAL A 43 15.07 2.76 -0.96
C VAL A 43 15.07 1.40 -1.67
N ASP A 44 16.25 0.83 -1.94
CA ASP A 44 16.40 -0.45 -2.62
C ASP A 44 16.22 -1.66 -1.70
N THR A 45 16.23 -1.44 -0.38
CA THR A 45 15.99 -2.52 0.60
C THR A 45 14.59 -3.10 0.43
N PRO A 46 14.45 -4.43 0.23
CA PRO A 46 13.16 -5.08 0.11
C PRO A 46 12.31 -4.92 1.38
N ILE A 47 11.04 -4.58 1.20
CA ILE A 47 10.11 -4.46 2.32
C ILE A 47 9.73 -5.85 2.81
N SER A 48 10.07 -6.16 4.06
CA SER A 48 9.76 -7.42 4.73
C SER A 48 8.98 -7.18 6.02
N PRO A 49 8.23 -8.20 6.52
CA PRO A 49 7.65 -8.14 7.86
C PRO A 49 8.77 -8.16 8.91
N GLU A 50 8.86 -7.12 9.72
CA GLU A 50 9.95 -6.92 10.71
C GLU A 50 10.02 -8.01 11.81
N LEU A 51 8.92 -8.73 12.02
CA LEU A 51 8.81 -9.74 13.08
C LEU A 51 9.15 -11.16 12.61
N ILE A 52 9.49 -11.36 11.34
CA ILE A 52 9.93 -12.65 10.84
C ILE A 52 11.44 -12.67 10.89
N PRO A 53 12.05 -13.56 11.71
CA PRO A 53 13.50 -13.70 11.76
C PRO A 53 14.08 -14.01 10.38
N ALA A 54 15.23 -13.43 10.08
CA ALA A 54 16.01 -13.81 8.91
C ALA A 54 16.33 -15.32 8.94
N ASP A 55 16.68 -15.89 7.80
CA ASP A 55 17.20 -17.26 7.76
C ASP A 55 18.59 -17.34 8.42
N GLU A 56 19.13 -18.56 8.55
CA GLU A 56 20.46 -18.80 9.13
C GLU A 56 21.61 -18.10 8.39
N GLN A 57 21.33 -17.61 7.16
CA GLN A 57 22.28 -16.89 6.31
C GLN A 57 22.04 -15.37 6.31
N GLY A 58 21.09 -14.88 7.13
CA GLY A 58 20.75 -13.45 7.23
C GLY A 58 19.84 -12.91 6.11
N ASN A 59 19.30 -13.79 5.26
CA ASN A 59 18.44 -13.36 4.17
C ASN A 59 16.98 -13.16 4.62
N ILE A 60 16.29 -12.26 3.95
CA ILE A 60 14.87 -11.99 4.17
C ILE A 60 14.05 -13.19 3.69
N LYS A 61 13.47 -13.94 4.62
CA LYS A 61 12.65 -15.14 4.33
C LYS A 61 11.39 -14.87 3.51
N GLN A 62 10.82 -13.67 3.63
CA GLN A 62 9.53 -13.35 3.01
C GLN A 62 9.47 -11.87 2.62
N LYS A 63 9.26 -11.62 1.33
CA LYS A 63 8.96 -10.28 0.85
C LYS A 63 7.47 -10.02 0.99
N THR A 64 7.11 -8.84 1.46
CA THR A 64 5.68 -8.48 1.61
C THR A 64 4.95 -8.47 0.25
N GLU A 65 5.63 -8.10 -0.83
CA GLU A 65 5.06 -8.10 -2.18
C GLU A 65 4.67 -9.48 -2.69
N ASP A 66 5.32 -10.55 -2.23
CA ASP A 66 4.95 -11.93 -2.60
C ASP A 66 3.54 -12.30 -2.08
N LEU A 67 3.13 -11.69 -0.97
CA LEU A 67 1.83 -11.94 -0.34
C LEU A 67 0.73 -10.98 -0.78
N VAL A 68 1.09 -9.74 -1.06
CA VAL A 68 0.10 -8.69 -1.34
C VAL A 68 0.11 -8.24 -2.79
N GLY A 69 1.17 -8.53 -3.53
CA GLY A 69 1.41 -8.06 -4.88
C GLY A 69 2.20 -6.76 -4.95
N PRO A 70 2.51 -6.30 -6.16
CA PRO A 70 3.28 -5.08 -6.39
C PRO A 70 2.63 -3.86 -5.75
N TYR A 71 3.41 -3.08 -4.99
CA TYR A 71 2.89 -1.89 -4.32
C TYR A 71 2.31 -0.85 -5.26
N GLU A 72 2.83 -0.74 -6.48
CA GLU A 72 2.31 0.20 -7.45
C GLU A 72 0.85 -0.12 -7.87
N LEU A 73 0.50 -1.41 -7.99
CA LEU A 73 -0.89 -1.82 -8.23
C LEU A 73 -1.77 -1.48 -7.02
N HIS A 74 -1.29 -1.76 -5.80
CA HIS A 74 -2.03 -1.44 -4.58
C HIS A 74 -2.26 0.05 -4.39
N ASP A 75 -1.25 0.88 -4.64
CA ASP A 75 -1.36 2.32 -4.51
C ASP A 75 -2.30 2.90 -5.58
N PHE A 76 -2.28 2.33 -6.79
CA PHE A 76 -3.24 2.66 -7.84
C PHE A 76 -4.68 2.29 -7.44
N PHE A 77 -4.90 1.07 -6.96
CA PHE A 77 -6.22 0.61 -6.52
C PHE A 77 -6.73 1.45 -5.35
N LEU A 78 -5.87 1.72 -4.38
CA LEU A 78 -6.20 2.54 -3.22
C LEU A 78 -6.58 3.97 -3.63
N CYS A 79 -5.84 4.60 -4.53
CA CYS A 79 -6.14 5.93 -5.04
C CYS A 79 -7.53 5.97 -5.69
N HIS A 80 -7.81 5.04 -6.61
CA HIS A 80 -9.08 5.03 -7.32
C HIS A 80 -10.26 4.64 -6.45
N PHE A 81 -10.07 3.68 -5.54
CA PHE A 81 -11.12 3.27 -4.62
C PHE A 81 -11.40 4.36 -3.58
N PHE A 82 -10.36 4.85 -2.93
CA PHE A 82 -10.51 5.68 -1.74
C PHE A 82 -10.79 7.14 -2.06
N ARG A 83 -10.07 7.71 -3.04
CA ARG A 83 -10.23 9.11 -3.43
C ARG A 83 -11.43 9.34 -4.34
N PHE A 84 -11.69 8.40 -5.24
CA PHE A 84 -12.72 8.56 -6.28
C PHE A 84 -13.95 7.67 -6.10
N GLY A 85 -13.99 6.80 -5.09
CA GLY A 85 -15.08 5.88 -4.85
C GLY A 85 -15.33 4.90 -6.00
N SER A 86 -14.30 4.59 -6.79
CA SER A 86 -14.46 3.75 -7.98
C SER A 86 -14.75 2.30 -7.62
N ARG A 87 -15.66 1.68 -8.36
CA ARG A 87 -16.00 0.26 -8.22
C ARG A 87 -14.92 -0.63 -8.84
N PRO A 88 -14.85 -1.93 -8.46
CA PRO A 88 -13.85 -2.87 -8.97
C PRO A 88 -13.73 -2.90 -10.50
N ALA A 89 -14.85 -2.94 -11.22
CA ALA A 89 -14.85 -2.95 -12.69
C ALA A 89 -14.17 -1.71 -13.29
N LYS A 90 -14.43 -0.53 -12.72
CA LYS A 90 -13.80 0.70 -13.20
C LYS A 90 -12.30 0.72 -12.87
N ILE A 91 -11.91 0.28 -11.67
CA ILE A 91 -10.50 0.21 -11.25
C ILE A 91 -9.74 -0.75 -12.16
N TYR A 92 -10.30 -1.93 -12.42
CA TYR A 92 -9.72 -2.92 -13.33
C TYR A 92 -9.50 -2.37 -14.74
N TYR A 93 -10.55 -1.76 -15.33
CA TYR A 93 -10.45 -1.15 -16.65
C TYR A 93 -9.34 -0.09 -16.73
N LEU A 94 -9.28 0.82 -15.74
CA LEU A 94 -8.25 1.84 -15.69
C LEU A 94 -6.85 1.26 -15.48
N ALA A 95 -6.72 0.20 -14.66
CA ALA A 95 -5.45 -0.46 -14.42
C ALA A 95 -4.93 -1.18 -15.68
N LYS A 96 -5.80 -1.82 -16.47
CA LYS A 96 -5.43 -2.42 -17.77
C LYS A 96 -4.81 -1.38 -18.71
N ILE A 97 -5.35 -0.16 -18.74
CA ILE A 97 -4.80 0.91 -19.56
C ILE A 97 -3.47 1.43 -18.98
N ALA A 98 -3.45 1.71 -17.67
CA ALA A 98 -2.29 2.32 -17.02
C ALA A 98 -1.07 1.40 -16.98
N PHE A 99 -1.26 0.11 -16.90
CA PHE A 99 -0.21 -0.90 -16.81
C PHE A 99 -0.11 -1.80 -18.06
N ALA A 100 -0.62 -1.34 -19.19
CA ALA A 100 -0.54 -2.07 -20.45
C ALA A 100 0.92 -2.43 -20.79
N GLY A 101 1.16 -3.70 -21.08
CA GLY A 101 2.51 -4.21 -21.38
C GLY A 101 3.41 -4.45 -20.16
N LYS A 102 2.96 -4.11 -18.93
CA LYS A 102 3.69 -4.37 -17.69
C LYS A 102 3.12 -5.54 -16.89
N TYR A 103 1.80 -5.65 -16.83
CA TYR A 103 1.08 -6.71 -16.14
C TYR A 103 0.01 -7.32 -17.05
N GLU A 104 -0.11 -8.64 -16.97
CA GLU A 104 -1.20 -9.37 -17.60
C GLU A 104 -2.53 -9.08 -16.90
N ASP A 105 -3.62 -9.08 -17.64
CA ASP A 105 -4.97 -8.80 -17.15
C ASP A 105 -5.36 -9.68 -15.97
N GLU A 106 -5.05 -10.98 -16.02
CA GLU A 106 -5.29 -11.92 -14.92
C GLU A 106 -4.48 -11.58 -13.66
N THR A 107 -3.28 -11.05 -13.82
CA THR A 107 -2.45 -10.59 -12.70
C THR A 107 -3.09 -9.37 -12.02
N ILE A 108 -3.56 -8.41 -12.80
CA ILE A 108 -4.27 -7.23 -12.28
C ILE A 108 -5.54 -7.66 -11.54
N LYS A 109 -6.34 -8.54 -12.12
CA LYS A 109 -7.57 -9.10 -11.52
C LYS A 109 -7.29 -9.80 -10.19
N LYS A 110 -6.27 -10.68 -10.16
CA LYS A 110 -5.82 -11.41 -8.95
C LYS A 110 -5.50 -10.44 -7.81
N TRP A 111 -4.70 -9.42 -8.09
CA TRP A 111 -4.24 -8.47 -7.07
C TRP A 111 -5.35 -7.49 -6.67
N LEU A 112 -6.23 -7.11 -7.58
CA LEU A 112 -7.42 -6.31 -7.24
C LEU A 112 -8.35 -7.06 -6.27
N LYS A 113 -8.62 -8.35 -6.53
CA LYS A 113 -9.40 -9.19 -5.61
C LYS A 113 -8.71 -9.33 -4.25
N THR A 114 -7.38 -9.52 -4.24
CA THR A 114 -6.58 -9.59 -3.01
C THR A 114 -6.62 -8.26 -2.26
N PHE A 115 -6.53 -7.13 -2.97
CA PHE A 115 -6.66 -5.80 -2.39
C PHE A 115 -7.99 -5.64 -1.65
N PHE A 116 -9.13 -5.88 -2.27
CA PHE A 116 -10.43 -5.72 -1.62
C PHE A 116 -10.59 -6.64 -0.41
N ARG A 117 -10.25 -7.93 -0.55
CA ARG A 117 -10.30 -8.86 0.58
C ARG A 117 -9.50 -8.35 1.78
N ARG A 118 -8.25 -7.93 1.55
CA ARG A 118 -7.37 -7.43 2.62
C ARG A 118 -7.79 -6.07 3.12
N PHE A 119 -8.25 -5.18 2.27
CA PHE A 119 -8.70 -3.85 2.66
C PHE A 119 -9.80 -3.93 3.71
N PHE A 120 -10.81 -4.77 3.50
CA PHE A 120 -11.90 -4.96 4.46
C PHE A 120 -11.44 -5.74 5.69
N SER A 121 -10.78 -6.87 5.54
CA SER A 121 -10.36 -7.73 6.66
C SER A 121 -9.34 -7.08 7.60
N GLN A 122 -8.61 -6.06 7.14
CA GLN A 122 -7.60 -5.34 7.93
C GLN A 122 -8.12 -4.03 8.55
N GLN A 123 -9.42 -3.79 8.54
CA GLN A 123 -10.00 -2.58 9.15
C GLN A 123 -9.66 -2.45 10.64
N PHE A 124 -9.60 -3.55 11.39
CA PHE A 124 -9.23 -3.53 12.80
C PHE A 124 -7.86 -2.88 13.06
N LYS A 125 -6.90 -3.04 12.14
CA LYS A 125 -5.58 -2.39 12.23
C LYS A 125 -5.69 -0.87 12.06
N ARG A 126 -6.54 -0.41 11.17
CA ARG A 126 -6.79 1.02 10.97
C ARG A 126 -7.54 1.64 12.14
N SER A 127 -8.43 0.88 12.78
CA SER A 127 -9.16 1.33 13.97
C SER A 127 -8.25 1.62 15.17
N CYS A 128 -7.05 1.05 15.20
CA CYS A 128 -6.03 1.27 16.23
C CYS A 128 -5.05 2.41 15.91
N LEU A 129 -5.20 3.09 14.77
CA LEU A 129 -4.30 4.18 14.40
C LEU A 129 -4.45 5.36 15.36
N PRO A 130 -3.33 5.94 15.86
CA PRO A 130 -3.35 7.15 16.64
C PRO A 130 -3.76 8.37 15.81
N ASP A 131 -4.09 9.45 16.49
CA ASP A 131 -4.32 10.73 15.83
C ASP A 131 -3.02 11.25 15.20
N GLY A 132 -3.12 11.75 13.98
CA GLY A 132 -1.98 12.27 13.25
C GLY A 132 -2.40 13.32 12.21
N PRO A 133 -1.45 14.08 11.67
CA PRO A 133 -1.74 15.09 10.67
C PRO A 133 -2.25 14.44 9.38
N LYS A 134 -3.23 15.06 8.77
CA LYS A 134 -3.68 14.68 7.44
C LYS A 134 -2.72 15.28 6.40
N VAL A 135 -2.04 14.40 5.68
CA VAL A 135 -1.20 14.76 4.53
C VAL A 135 -1.91 14.28 3.27
N GLY A 136 -2.14 15.18 2.33
CA GLY A 136 -2.92 14.84 1.13
C GLY A 136 -4.42 15.05 1.29
N SER A 137 -5.19 14.64 0.27
CA SER A 137 -6.64 14.92 0.18
C SER A 137 -7.50 13.96 0.99
N VAL A 138 -7.02 12.74 1.27
CA VAL A 138 -7.73 11.68 2.00
C VAL A 138 -6.79 10.95 2.95
N VAL A 139 -7.33 10.41 4.04
CA VAL A 139 -6.58 9.66 5.06
C VAL A 139 -7.35 8.42 5.49
N LEU A 140 -6.64 7.31 5.68
CA LEU A 140 -7.23 6.00 6.03
C LEU A 140 -7.62 5.86 7.51
N THR A 141 -7.55 6.93 8.29
CA THR A 141 -7.95 6.87 9.70
C THR A 141 -9.46 6.86 9.86
N PRO A 142 -10.02 6.02 10.75
CA PRO A 142 -11.44 6.02 11.06
C PRO A 142 -11.92 7.27 11.82
N ARG A 143 -11.01 8.08 12.33
CA ARG A 143 -11.29 9.38 12.93
C ARG A 143 -11.42 10.50 11.90
N GLY A 144 -11.09 10.22 10.64
CA GLY A 144 -11.15 11.15 9.52
C GLY A 144 -12.06 10.64 8.41
N ASP A 145 -11.46 10.36 7.26
CA ASP A 145 -12.18 10.12 6.02
C ASP A 145 -12.72 8.69 5.87
N TRP A 146 -12.17 7.69 6.60
CA TRP A 146 -12.59 6.30 6.41
C TRP A 146 -13.18 5.67 7.68
N ARG A 147 -14.47 5.89 7.89
CA ARG A 147 -15.23 5.27 8.98
C ARG A 147 -15.91 4.02 8.47
N MET A 148 -15.41 2.87 8.89
CA MET A 148 -15.95 1.56 8.52
C MET A 148 -15.87 0.63 9.74
N PRO A 149 -16.91 -0.18 10.02
CA PRO A 149 -16.83 -1.20 11.06
C PRO A 149 -15.78 -2.27 10.71
N SER A 150 -15.18 -2.87 11.74
CA SER A 150 -14.11 -3.87 11.55
C SER A 150 -14.60 -5.19 10.95
N ASP A 151 -15.90 -5.44 11.02
CA ASP A 151 -16.61 -6.62 10.50
C ASP A 151 -17.35 -6.36 9.16
N ALA A 152 -17.07 -5.23 8.51
CA ALA A 152 -17.67 -4.92 7.21
C ALA A 152 -17.34 -5.99 6.18
N SER A 153 -18.35 -6.46 5.46
CA SER A 153 -18.22 -7.50 4.44
C SER A 153 -17.65 -6.96 3.14
N ALA A 154 -16.66 -7.67 2.58
CA ALA A 154 -16.11 -7.42 1.25
C ALA A 154 -16.88 -8.12 0.12
N GLU A 155 -17.94 -8.89 0.43
CA GLU A 155 -18.55 -9.85 -0.48
C GLU A 155 -19.00 -9.25 -1.81
N LEU A 156 -19.63 -8.07 -1.79
CA LEU A 156 -20.09 -7.39 -3.01
C LEU A 156 -18.94 -7.03 -3.93
N TRP A 157 -17.82 -6.53 -3.39
CA TRP A 157 -16.62 -6.19 -4.17
C TRP A 157 -15.93 -7.44 -4.72
N LEU A 158 -15.88 -8.51 -3.94
CA LEU A 158 -15.27 -9.77 -4.38
C LEU A 158 -16.11 -10.44 -5.48
N LYS A 159 -17.43 -10.45 -5.37
CA LYS A 159 -18.33 -10.92 -6.44
C LYS A 159 -18.15 -10.11 -7.73
N GLU A 160 -18.03 -8.80 -7.64
CA GLU A 160 -17.77 -7.97 -8.81
C GLU A 160 -16.40 -8.29 -9.43
N CYS A 161 -15.36 -8.51 -8.62
CA CYS A 161 -14.05 -8.94 -9.12
C CYS A 161 -14.10 -10.28 -9.84
N ASP A 162 -14.94 -11.22 -9.41
CA ASP A 162 -15.09 -12.52 -10.06
C ASP A 162 -15.73 -12.43 -11.44
N LEU A 163 -16.57 -11.44 -11.66
CA LEU A 163 -17.26 -11.19 -12.94
C LEU A 163 -16.41 -10.41 -13.96
N LEU A 164 -15.21 -9.94 -13.60
CA LEU A 164 -14.32 -9.23 -14.52
C LEU A 164 -13.78 -10.16 -15.61
N SER A 165 -13.80 -9.70 -16.82
CA SER A 165 -13.31 -10.39 -18.02
C SER A 165 -12.21 -9.59 -18.72
#